data_06a0cb52be55e0578447ebc8c48abf2f
#
_entry.id   06a0cb52be55e0578447ebc8c48abf2f
#
_cell.length_a   1.000
_cell.length_b   1.000
_cell.length_c   1.000
_cell.angle_alpha   90.00
_cell.angle_beta   90.00
_cell.angle_gamma   90.00
#
_symmetry.space_group_name_H-M   'P 1'
#
loop_
_entity.id
_entity.type
_entity.pdbx_description
1 polymer ?
#
loop_
_entity_poly.entity_id
_entity_poly.type
_entity_poly.pdbx_seq_one_letter_code
_entity_poly.pdbx_strand_id
1 'polypeptide(L)'
;MNRATASVEPIPRRRSEIFVRSVVWNWAGVSISLITGFLLSPYLFRKLGPEGYGIWALSFSLIEYYWLLDLGVRSATAKFVAHHWATGESTQVSEIMSTAVSYSCLIAVFMLGIVALAAPRIEGFFHISDSYHESFRALLMLMTVSWCLGLIFNLFSAAIEAVQRFDVTSRIAIITTGTRAAVWTTMLYLGYGIVALGIATLANQCLMYALNYYYFRKVLPDCRVSLRHAGFETLKKMWNYGIHTFLQTVSMMGLNQGPPILIGHFLPTEFVGFYNLPVRLLQYTVEFIGRIGVVTNVNAAALAAREESQPLAKLAEYANRYCLAIFMPLAILLWIYGDQFFRLWIGPAGAAKAAPLLPILLIGYVFAVVAQFSSSMLLLGLGKHQRYAKGLFAEAVIAVAALWLVIPRWGIIGAVWVCSILMVLNRGLFAPWLVSKTLSLGFGHYMGTIYIRPLAAAVPVIAIAYLVRATVLPGGNWLQIFTAGALSGVLYYALAYLICLDREHRSLLRTWLRQRKSEP
;
A
#
# COMPACT_ATOMS: atom_id res chain seq x y z
N MET A 1 17.79 -43.53 -21.47
CA MET A 1 17.99 -42.93 -20.13
C MET A 1 16.70 -42.24 -19.74
N ASN A 2 15.91 -42.89 -18.87
CA ASN A 2 14.58 -42.46 -18.43
C ASN A 2 14.69 -41.20 -17.55
N ARG A 3 14.15 -40.10 -18.01
CA ARG A 3 13.80 -38.98 -17.13
C ARG A 3 12.49 -39.35 -16.44
N ALA A 4 12.58 -39.74 -15.18
CA ALA A 4 11.43 -39.92 -14.32
C ALA A 4 10.64 -38.61 -14.28
N THR A 5 9.45 -38.59 -14.83
CA THR A 5 8.43 -37.58 -14.59
C THR A 5 8.10 -37.63 -13.10
N ALA A 6 8.65 -36.68 -12.34
CA ALA A 6 8.23 -36.48 -10.96
C ALA A 6 6.73 -36.13 -10.99
N SER A 7 5.91 -37.08 -10.66
CA SER A 7 4.49 -36.92 -10.43
C SER A 7 4.35 -35.92 -9.27
N VAL A 8 3.83 -34.73 -9.56
CA VAL A 8 3.46 -33.74 -8.53
C VAL A 8 2.36 -34.43 -7.70
N GLU A 9 2.72 -34.88 -6.50
CA GLU A 9 1.73 -35.41 -5.56
C GLU A 9 0.64 -34.37 -5.34
N PRO A 10 -0.64 -34.74 -5.42
CA PRO A 10 -1.75 -33.84 -5.21
C PRO A 10 -1.66 -33.28 -3.77
N ILE A 11 -1.66 -31.96 -3.65
CA ILE A 11 -1.67 -31.25 -2.36
C ILE A 11 -2.77 -31.85 -1.48
N PRO A 12 -2.45 -32.36 -0.26
CA PRO A 12 -3.46 -32.98 0.60
C PRO A 12 -4.67 -32.04 0.77
N ARG A 13 -5.90 -32.56 0.61
CA ARG A 13 -7.16 -31.77 0.69
C ARG A 13 -7.18 -30.76 1.84
N ARG A 14 -6.68 -31.12 3.00
CA ARG A 14 -6.58 -30.26 4.17
C ARG A 14 -5.68 -29.02 3.96
N ARG A 15 -4.62 -29.11 3.15
CA ARG A 15 -3.76 -27.96 2.81
C ARG A 15 -4.44 -27.02 1.81
N SER A 16 -5.18 -27.56 0.84
CA SER A 16 -5.91 -26.74 -0.12
C SER A 16 -7.07 -25.97 0.53
N GLU A 17 -7.78 -26.56 1.50
CA GLU A 17 -8.83 -25.90 2.26
C GLU A 17 -8.28 -24.75 3.12
N ILE A 18 -7.14 -24.95 3.82
CA ILE A 18 -6.47 -23.91 4.58
C ILE A 18 -6.04 -22.77 3.66
N PHE A 19 -5.49 -23.08 2.49
CA PHE A 19 -5.07 -22.08 1.51
C PHE A 19 -6.26 -21.23 1.01
N VAL A 20 -7.34 -21.88 0.53
CA VAL A 20 -8.54 -21.16 0.06
C VAL A 20 -9.13 -20.30 1.16
N ARG A 21 -9.24 -20.84 2.38
CA ARG A 21 -9.72 -20.09 3.53
C ARG A 21 -8.82 -18.88 3.85
N SER A 22 -7.52 -19.02 3.79
CA SER A 22 -6.56 -17.94 4.01
C SER A 22 -6.70 -16.82 2.95
N VAL A 23 -6.90 -17.20 1.69
CA VAL A 23 -7.14 -16.24 0.60
C VAL A 23 -8.42 -15.45 0.84
N VAL A 24 -9.53 -16.13 1.16
CA VAL A 24 -10.83 -15.46 1.43
C VAL A 24 -10.72 -14.49 2.61
N TRP A 25 -10.13 -14.93 3.74
CA TRP A 25 -9.95 -14.06 4.89
C TRP A 25 -9.02 -12.87 4.61
N ASN A 26 -7.97 -13.07 3.82
CA ASN A 26 -7.07 -11.97 3.42
C ASN A 26 -7.81 -10.92 2.58
N TRP A 27 -8.61 -11.34 1.59
CA TRP A 27 -9.42 -10.41 0.79
C TRP A 27 -10.48 -9.69 1.63
N ALA A 28 -11.16 -10.40 2.53
CA ALA A 28 -12.13 -9.81 3.45
C ALA A 28 -11.45 -8.76 4.35
N GLY A 29 -10.29 -9.07 4.91
CA GLY A 29 -9.52 -8.15 5.76
C GLY A 29 -9.11 -6.87 5.03
N VAL A 30 -8.60 -7.00 3.80
CA VAL A 30 -8.22 -5.85 2.96
C VAL A 30 -9.44 -5.00 2.62
N SER A 31 -10.54 -5.62 2.17
CA SER A 31 -11.77 -4.90 1.83
C SER A 31 -12.34 -4.13 3.01
N ILE A 32 -12.40 -4.76 4.19
CA ILE A 32 -12.86 -4.11 5.42
C ILE A 32 -11.94 -2.93 5.80
N SER A 33 -10.62 -3.10 5.69
CA SER A 33 -9.66 -2.01 5.96
C SER A 33 -9.84 -0.83 5.01
N LEU A 34 -10.01 -1.08 3.71
CA LEU A 34 -10.20 -0.04 2.70
C LEU A 34 -11.52 0.71 2.91
N ILE A 35 -12.62 -0.01 3.13
CA ILE A 35 -13.94 0.59 3.39
C ILE A 35 -13.89 1.42 4.68
N THR A 36 -13.32 0.86 5.74
CA THR A 36 -13.17 1.56 7.02
C THR A 36 -12.34 2.83 6.87
N GLY A 37 -11.19 2.76 6.21
CA GLY A 37 -10.34 3.92 5.95
C GLY A 37 -11.05 4.99 5.12
N PHE A 38 -11.76 4.59 4.07
CA PHE A 38 -12.53 5.49 3.22
C PHE A 38 -13.64 6.23 3.99
N LEU A 39 -14.35 5.56 4.88
CA LEU A 39 -15.41 6.16 5.69
C LEU A 39 -14.87 7.01 6.85
N LEU A 40 -13.78 6.56 7.48
CA LEU A 40 -13.21 7.28 8.62
C LEU A 40 -12.46 8.56 8.22
N SER A 41 -11.82 8.59 7.05
CA SER A 41 -11.03 9.75 6.63
C SER A 41 -11.82 11.07 6.63
N PRO A 42 -13.02 11.16 6.01
CA PRO A 42 -13.82 12.39 6.04
C PRO A 42 -14.39 12.67 7.44
N TYR A 43 -14.72 11.63 8.21
CA TYR A 43 -15.22 11.79 9.56
C TYR A 43 -14.16 12.41 10.48
N LEU A 44 -12.92 11.90 10.43
CA LEU A 44 -11.76 12.45 11.12
C LEU A 44 -11.52 13.91 10.70
N PHE A 45 -11.51 14.18 9.38
CA PHE A 45 -11.28 15.53 8.87
C PHE A 45 -12.35 16.53 9.36
N ARG A 46 -13.63 16.16 9.34
CA ARG A 46 -14.73 17.02 9.78
C ARG A 46 -14.71 17.26 11.30
N LYS A 47 -14.32 16.26 12.09
CA LYS A 47 -14.33 16.33 13.56
C LYS A 47 -13.09 17.02 14.13
N LEU A 48 -11.92 16.77 13.56
CA LEU A 48 -10.65 17.37 14.01
C LEU A 48 -10.39 18.75 13.40
N GLY A 49 -11.09 19.08 12.31
CA GLY A 49 -10.77 20.24 11.49
C GLY A 49 -9.52 20.03 10.63
N PRO A 50 -9.22 20.96 9.71
CA PRO A 50 -8.10 20.85 8.78
C PRO A 50 -6.74 20.73 9.49
N GLU A 51 -6.49 21.57 10.49
CA GLU A 51 -5.24 21.60 11.24
C GLU A 51 -5.05 20.33 12.08
N GLY A 52 -6.05 19.95 12.89
CA GLY A 52 -5.98 18.73 13.71
C GLY A 52 -5.79 17.47 12.86
N TYR A 53 -6.45 17.38 11.71
CA TYR A 53 -6.24 16.29 10.76
C TYR A 53 -4.85 16.35 10.12
N GLY A 54 -4.34 17.55 9.81
CA GLY A 54 -2.99 17.76 9.31
C GLY A 54 -1.93 17.29 10.30
N ILE A 55 -2.07 17.65 11.58
CA ILE A 55 -1.19 17.21 12.67
C ILE A 55 -1.23 15.69 12.82
N TRP A 56 -2.43 15.08 12.77
CA TRP A 56 -2.61 13.64 12.79
C TRP A 56 -1.87 12.96 11.63
N ALA A 57 -2.06 13.45 10.40
CA ALA A 57 -1.42 12.92 9.20
C ALA A 57 0.11 13.09 9.24
N LEU A 58 0.61 14.23 9.70
CA LEU A 58 2.03 14.51 9.87
C LEU A 58 2.67 13.55 10.89
N SER A 59 2.01 13.34 12.03
CA SER A 59 2.49 12.41 13.07
C SER A 59 2.62 10.99 12.53
N PHE A 60 1.66 10.51 11.74
CA PHE A 60 1.77 9.22 11.06
C PHE A 60 2.94 9.18 10.09
N SER A 61 3.14 10.24 9.30
CA SER A 61 4.24 10.30 8.33
C SER A 61 5.62 10.26 8.99
N LEU A 62 5.77 10.89 10.15
CA LEU A 62 7.01 10.85 10.93
C LEU A 62 7.29 9.44 11.46
N ILE A 63 6.27 8.79 12.00
CA ILE A 63 6.40 7.47 12.63
C ILE A 63 6.64 6.36 11.62
N GLU A 64 6.11 6.48 10.42
CA GLU A 64 6.38 5.51 9.35
C GLU A 64 7.89 5.38 9.04
N TYR A 65 8.70 6.45 9.21
CA TYR A 65 10.15 6.35 9.05
C TYR A 65 10.84 5.44 10.07
N TYR A 66 10.21 5.18 11.22
CA TYR A 66 10.80 4.28 12.22
C TYR A 66 10.91 2.84 11.71
N TRP A 67 10.09 2.43 10.72
CA TRP A 67 10.21 1.14 10.07
C TRP A 67 11.55 0.92 9.35
N LEU A 68 12.30 1.99 9.07
CA LEU A 68 13.66 1.85 8.54
C LEU A 68 14.60 1.16 9.54
N LEU A 69 14.32 1.29 10.83
CA LEU A 69 15.14 0.69 11.89
C LEU A 69 14.88 -0.81 12.09
N ASP A 70 13.81 -1.35 11.48
CA ASP A 70 13.61 -2.80 11.40
C ASP A 70 14.74 -3.50 10.62
N LEU A 71 15.40 -2.80 9.70
CA LEU A 71 16.48 -3.29 8.83
C LEU A 71 16.17 -4.66 8.18
N GLY A 72 14.88 -4.95 7.97
CA GLY A 72 14.42 -6.19 7.37
C GLY A 72 14.40 -7.40 8.32
N VAL A 73 14.55 -7.19 9.63
CA VAL A 73 14.54 -8.26 10.63
C VAL A 73 13.20 -9.00 10.61
N ARG A 74 12.05 -8.30 10.42
CA ARG A 74 10.74 -8.95 10.29
C ARG A 74 10.68 -9.91 9.08
N SER A 75 11.19 -9.50 7.93
CA SER A 75 11.19 -10.34 6.72
C SER A 75 12.16 -11.53 6.85
N ALA A 76 13.30 -11.29 7.46
CA ALA A 76 14.26 -12.34 7.79
C ALA A 76 13.66 -13.35 8.78
N THR A 77 12.98 -12.88 9.83
CA THR A 77 12.27 -13.73 10.79
C THR A 77 11.26 -14.64 10.08
N ALA A 78 10.40 -14.09 9.22
CA ALA A 78 9.42 -14.90 8.49
C ALA A 78 10.10 -15.99 7.65
N LYS A 79 11.18 -15.66 6.93
CA LYS A 79 11.93 -16.61 6.10
C LYS A 79 12.60 -17.72 6.90
N PHE A 80 13.37 -17.35 7.91
CA PHE A 80 14.13 -18.32 8.67
C PHE A 80 13.25 -19.19 9.57
N VAL A 81 12.20 -18.62 10.17
CA VAL A 81 11.18 -19.40 10.91
C VAL A 81 10.50 -20.40 9.98
N ALA A 82 10.09 -20.00 8.77
CA ALA A 82 9.48 -20.91 7.80
C ALA A 82 10.42 -22.10 7.45
N HIS A 83 11.70 -21.81 7.26
CA HIS A 83 12.71 -22.83 6.93
C HIS A 83 12.88 -23.82 8.07
N HIS A 84 13.23 -23.38 9.27
CA HIS A 84 13.54 -24.25 10.40
C HIS A 84 12.28 -24.92 11.00
N TRP A 85 11.12 -24.30 10.86
CA TRP A 85 9.86 -24.94 11.20
C TRP A 85 9.56 -26.13 10.25
N ALA A 86 9.82 -25.97 8.96
CA ALA A 86 9.62 -27.06 7.96
C ALA A 86 10.58 -28.24 8.17
N THR A 87 11.78 -28.00 8.73
CA THR A 87 12.77 -29.04 9.08
C THR A 87 12.59 -29.61 10.49
N GLY A 88 11.63 -29.09 11.28
CA GLY A 88 11.37 -29.56 12.65
C GLY A 88 12.36 -29.01 13.71
N GLU A 89 13.17 -28.02 13.37
CA GLU A 89 14.24 -27.49 14.23
C GLU A 89 13.73 -26.40 15.19
N SER A 90 12.94 -26.77 16.19
CA SER A 90 12.30 -25.82 17.13
C SER A 90 13.30 -24.98 17.94
N THR A 91 14.49 -25.48 18.19
CA THR A 91 15.57 -24.75 18.87
C THR A 91 16.05 -23.56 18.02
N GLN A 92 16.24 -23.77 16.71
CA GLN A 92 16.63 -22.71 15.78
C GLN A 92 15.52 -21.65 15.63
N VAL A 93 14.25 -22.08 15.60
CA VAL A 93 13.11 -21.14 15.61
C VAL A 93 13.16 -20.27 16.88
N SER A 94 13.44 -20.87 18.04
CA SER A 94 13.54 -20.15 19.31
C SER A 94 14.73 -19.17 19.33
N GLU A 95 15.87 -19.52 18.75
CA GLU A 95 17.04 -18.65 18.61
C GLU A 95 16.72 -17.45 17.71
N ILE A 96 16.12 -17.67 16.53
CA ILE A 96 15.75 -16.62 15.58
C ILE A 96 14.76 -15.63 16.24
N MET A 97 13.71 -16.15 16.87
CA MET A 97 12.71 -15.33 17.54
C MET A 97 13.31 -14.53 18.70
N SER A 98 14.17 -15.16 19.51
CA SER A 98 14.85 -14.51 20.64
C SER A 98 15.78 -13.40 20.16
N THR A 99 16.55 -13.65 19.11
CA THR A 99 17.48 -12.67 18.52
C THR A 99 16.70 -11.48 17.95
N ALA A 100 15.64 -11.73 17.18
CA ALA A 100 14.79 -10.68 16.60
C ALA A 100 14.12 -9.80 17.67
N VAL A 101 13.54 -10.43 18.70
CA VAL A 101 12.91 -9.72 19.83
C VAL A 101 13.93 -8.89 20.59
N SER A 102 15.13 -9.44 20.91
CA SER A 102 16.18 -8.71 21.63
C SER A 102 16.66 -7.48 20.86
N TYR A 103 16.91 -7.64 19.56
CA TYR A 103 17.23 -6.51 18.69
C TYR A 103 16.13 -5.45 18.68
N SER A 104 14.88 -5.87 18.50
CA SER A 104 13.74 -4.95 18.46
C SER A 104 13.53 -4.21 19.78
N CYS A 105 13.76 -4.86 20.92
CA CYS A 105 13.74 -4.21 22.24
C CYS A 105 14.84 -3.14 22.36
N LEU A 106 16.05 -3.43 21.91
CA LEU A 106 17.15 -2.47 21.92
C LEU A 106 16.83 -1.23 21.09
N ILE A 107 16.35 -1.42 19.86
CA ILE A 107 15.93 -0.33 18.97
C ILE A 107 14.77 0.47 19.56
N ALA A 108 13.79 -0.20 20.15
CA ALA A 108 12.65 0.45 20.79
C ALA A 108 13.07 1.38 21.93
N VAL A 109 13.93 0.93 22.82
CA VAL A 109 14.46 1.76 23.92
C VAL A 109 15.27 2.94 23.39
N PHE A 110 16.13 2.71 22.40
CA PHE A 110 16.92 3.76 21.76
C PHE A 110 16.03 4.84 21.12
N MET A 111 14.99 4.42 20.39
CA MET A 111 14.05 5.35 19.74
C MET A 111 13.21 6.12 20.74
N LEU A 112 12.72 5.49 21.80
CA LEU A 112 12.00 6.20 22.86
C LEU A 112 12.87 7.31 23.46
N GLY A 113 14.15 7.01 23.72
CA GLY A 113 15.11 8.01 24.21
C GLY A 113 15.31 9.16 23.22
N ILE A 114 15.55 8.87 21.95
CA ILE A 114 15.72 9.89 20.90
C ILE A 114 14.49 10.78 20.80
N VAL A 115 13.29 10.20 20.70
CA VAL A 115 12.07 10.98 20.53
C VAL A 115 11.75 11.81 21.76
N ALA A 116 11.96 11.28 22.96
CA ALA A 116 11.78 12.03 24.20
C ALA A 116 12.68 13.28 24.25
N LEU A 117 13.92 13.18 23.78
CA LEU A 117 14.87 14.30 23.72
C LEU A 117 14.62 15.26 22.53
N ALA A 118 14.13 14.72 21.41
CA ALA A 118 13.94 15.48 20.19
C ALA A 118 12.56 16.16 20.10
N ALA A 119 11.54 15.65 20.81
CA ALA A 119 10.16 16.11 20.71
C ALA A 119 10.00 17.64 20.81
N PRO A 120 10.65 18.35 21.75
CA PRO A 120 10.54 19.81 21.83
C PRO A 120 11.14 20.54 20.62
N ARG A 121 12.15 19.95 19.96
CA ARG A 121 12.77 20.54 18.76
C ARG A 121 11.98 20.24 17.50
N ILE A 122 11.30 19.09 17.47
CA ILE A 122 10.45 18.68 16.33
C ILE A 122 9.27 19.66 16.17
N GLU A 123 8.70 20.15 17.26
CA GLU A 123 7.62 21.15 17.22
C GLU A 123 8.02 22.42 16.48
N GLY A 124 9.21 22.96 16.80
CA GLY A 124 9.73 24.16 16.16
C GLY A 124 10.13 23.98 14.68
N PHE A 125 10.28 22.72 14.22
CA PHE A 125 10.56 22.43 12.83
C PHE A 125 9.32 22.49 11.93
N PHE A 126 8.12 22.29 12.51
CA PHE A 126 6.85 22.32 11.81
C PHE A 126 6.03 23.56 12.19
N HIS A 127 5.24 24.07 11.27
CA HIS A 127 4.35 25.21 11.49
C HIS A 127 3.05 24.75 12.18
N ILE A 128 3.18 24.35 13.46
CA ILE A 128 2.07 23.94 14.31
C ILE A 128 1.67 25.16 15.14
N SER A 129 0.36 25.41 15.27
CA SER A 129 -0.11 26.50 16.13
C SER A 129 0.14 26.20 17.62
N ASP A 130 0.36 27.25 18.41
CA ASP A 130 0.68 27.15 19.84
C ASP A 130 -0.36 26.32 20.62
N SER A 131 -1.63 26.40 20.19
CA SER A 131 -2.74 25.64 20.78
C SER A 131 -2.61 24.12 20.65
N TYR A 132 -1.80 23.63 19.71
CA TYR A 132 -1.60 22.22 19.45
C TYR A 132 -0.24 21.68 19.89
N HIS A 133 0.70 22.47 20.39
CA HIS A 133 2.05 22.02 20.76
C HIS A 133 2.02 20.86 21.76
N GLU A 134 1.30 21.01 22.88
CA GLU A 134 1.19 19.94 23.87
C GLU A 134 0.50 18.68 23.32
N SER A 135 -0.57 18.90 22.55
CA SER A 135 -1.32 17.79 21.92
C SER A 135 -0.48 17.05 20.90
N PHE A 136 0.33 17.75 20.10
CA PHE A 136 1.24 17.13 19.13
C PHE A 136 2.34 16.33 19.84
N ARG A 137 2.96 16.88 20.89
CA ARG A 137 3.98 16.19 21.69
C ARG A 137 3.43 14.89 22.31
N ALA A 138 2.26 14.99 22.95
CA ALA A 138 1.58 13.85 23.53
C ALA A 138 1.25 12.79 22.48
N LEU A 139 0.71 13.21 21.33
CA LEU A 139 0.39 12.31 20.21
C LEU A 139 1.65 11.62 19.66
N LEU A 140 2.72 12.37 19.43
CA LEU A 140 3.99 11.84 18.92
C LEU A 140 4.57 10.79 19.86
N MET A 141 4.54 11.04 21.18
CA MET A 141 5.00 10.08 22.19
C MET A 141 4.12 8.83 22.22
N LEU A 142 2.80 8.97 22.25
CA LEU A 142 1.87 7.83 22.22
C LEU A 142 2.06 6.95 20.98
N MET A 143 2.23 7.58 19.83
CA MET A 143 2.48 6.86 18.59
C MET A 143 3.87 6.20 18.57
N THR A 144 4.89 6.86 19.13
CA THR A 144 6.24 6.27 19.26
C THR A 144 6.19 5.03 20.16
N VAL A 145 5.52 5.09 21.30
CA VAL A 145 5.31 3.93 22.17
C VAL A 145 4.58 2.81 21.42
N SER A 146 3.51 3.15 20.73
CA SER A 146 2.74 2.20 19.92
C SER A 146 3.61 1.51 18.86
N TRP A 147 4.48 2.28 18.18
CA TRP A 147 5.38 1.75 17.17
C TRP A 147 6.48 0.89 17.78
N CYS A 148 7.07 1.29 18.90
CA CYS A 148 8.08 0.52 19.62
C CYS A 148 7.56 -0.85 20.06
N LEU A 149 6.33 -0.88 20.58
CA LEU A 149 5.64 -2.15 20.86
C LEU A 149 5.40 -2.94 19.55
N GLY A 150 5.03 -2.25 18.47
CA GLY A 150 4.85 -2.85 17.15
C GLY A 150 6.09 -3.52 16.60
N LEU A 151 7.26 -2.91 16.76
CA LEU A 151 8.53 -3.48 16.33
C LEU A 151 8.78 -4.86 16.97
N ILE A 152 8.40 -5.02 18.24
CA ILE A 152 8.56 -6.26 18.99
C ILE A 152 7.46 -7.28 18.64
N PHE A 153 6.20 -6.87 18.75
CA PHE A 153 5.07 -7.81 18.68
C PHE A 153 4.67 -8.22 17.28
N ASN A 154 5.01 -7.43 16.22
CA ASN A 154 4.80 -7.84 14.84
C ASN A 154 5.72 -9.00 14.41
N LEU A 155 6.78 -9.31 15.16
CA LEU A 155 7.58 -10.51 14.95
C LEU A 155 6.77 -11.78 15.20
N PHE A 156 5.87 -11.77 16.18
CA PHE A 156 4.96 -12.91 16.43
C PHE A 156 3.96 -13.12 15.29
N SER A 157 3.44 -12.02 14.71
CA SER A 157 2.64 -12.10 13.48
C SER A 157 3.44 -12.69 12.32
N ALA A 158 4.68 -12.25 12.12
CA ALA A 158 5.55 -12.78 11.07
C ALA A 158 5.84 -14.28 11.24
N ALA A 159 6.00 -14.76 12.47
CA ALA A 159 6.17 -16.17 12.77
C ALA A 159 4.89 -16.99 12.48
N ILE A 160 3.69 -16.46 12.78
CA ILE A 160 2.41 -17.09 12.42
C ILE A 160 2.25 -17.18 10.89
N GLU A 161 2.62 -16.11 10.17
CA GLU A 161 2.59 -16.06 8.71
C GLU A 161 3.61 -17.03 8.09
N ALA A 162 4.79 -17.19 8.70
CA ALA A 162 5.83 -18.13 8.28
C ALA A 162 5.34 -19.58 8.23
N VAL A 163 4.45 -19.96 9.15
CA VAL A 163 3.83 -21.30 9.16
C VAL A 163 2.51 -21.35 8.38
N GLN A 164 2.31 -20.38 7.45
CA GLN A 164 1.17 -20.28 6.52
C GLN A 164 -0.21 -20.13 7.20
N ARG A 165 -0.27 -19.64 8.43
CA ARG A 165 -1.51 -19.41 9.17
C ARG A 165 -2.05 -17.99 8.95
N PHE A 166 -2.14 -17.56 7.68
CA PHE A 166 -2.70 -16.26 7.29
C PHE A 166 -4.17 -16.08 7.70
N ASP A 167 -4.90 -17.17 7.92
CA ASP A 167 -6.26 -17.13 8.44
C ASP A 167 -6.33 -16.50 9.84
N VAL A 168 -5.31 -16.72 10.66
CA VAL A 168 -5.22 -16.17 12.01
C VAL A 168 -4.92 -14.67 11.96
N THR A 169 -3.86 -14.27 11.26
CA THR A 169 -3.45 -12.87 11.16
C THR A 169 -4.52 -12.00 10.49
N SER A 170 -5.21 -12.53 9.47
CA SER A 170 -6.33 -11.83 8.83
C SER A 170 -7.53 -11.61 9.76
N ARG A 171 -7.88 -12.61 10.59
CA ARG A 171 -8.95 -12.45 11.60
C ARG A 171 -8.59 -11.40 12.64
N ILE A 172 -7.35 -11.41 13.14
CA ILE A 172 -6.86 -10.40 14.07
C ILE A 172 -6.97 -9.02 13.42
N ALA A 173 -6.54 -8.87 12.16
CA ALA A 173 -6.64 -7.62 11.42
C ALA A 173 -8.09 -7.12 11.27
N ILE A 174 -9.05 -8.00 11.01
CA ILE A 174 -10.48 -7.64 10.92
C ILE A 174 -11.00 -7.15 12.28
N ILE A 175 -10.74 -7.90 13.35
CA ILE A 175 -11.17 -7.53 14.70
C ILE A 175 -10.59 -6.17 15.09
N THR A 176 -9.29 -5.98 14.92
CA THR A 176 -8.61 -4.74 15.30
C THR A 176 -8.97 -3.56 14.41
N THR A 177 -9.28 -3.78 13.13
CA THR A 177 -9.82 -2.73 12.25
C THR A 177 -11.22 -2.31 12.70
N GLY A 178 -12.08 -3.27 13.03
CA GLY A 178 -13.44 -2.99 13.52
C GLY A 178 -13.43 -2.26 14.89
N THR A 179 -12.63 -2.74 15.83
CA THR A 179 -12.49 -2.08 17.16
C THR A 179 -11.91 -0.69 17.03
N ARG A 180 -10.88 -0.49 16.19
CA ARG A 180 -10.32 0.84 15.91
C ARG A 180 -11.38 1.79 15.35
N ALA A 181 -12.15 1.34 14.35
CA ALA A 181 -13.20 2.16 13.76
C ALA A 181 -14.25 2.55 14.80
N ALA A 182 -14.72 1.60 15.60
CA ALA A 182 -15.70 1.86 16.65
C ALA A 182 -15.17 2.83 17.71
N VAL A 183 -13.96 2.60 18.23
CA VAL A 183 -13.37 3.45 19.27
C VAL A 183 -13.09 4.86 18.76
N TRP A 184 -12.50 5.01 17.57
CA TRP A 184 -12.24 6.33 16.98
C TRP A 184 -13.54 7.10 16.74
N THR A 185 -14.55 6.44 16.17
CA THR A 185 -15.86 7.07 15.93
C THR A 185 -16.50 7.54 17.24
N THR A 186 -16.47 6.69 18.27
CA THR A 186 -17.03 7.03 19.59
C THR A 186 -16.27 8.19 20.25
N MET A 187 -14.93 8.15 20.26
CA MET A 187 -14.12 9.23 20.87
C MET A 187 -14.37 10.59 20.18
N LEU A 188 -14.43 10.60 18.85
CA LEU A 188 -14.71 11.81 18.10
C LEU A 188 -16.18 12.27 18.22
N TYR A 189 -17.12 11.34 18.38
CA TYR A 189 -18.52 11.68 18.65
C TYR A 189 -18.67 12.38 20.01
N LEU A 190 -17.94 11.90 21.02
CA LEU A 190 -17.89 12.50 22.37
C LEU A 190 -17.11 13.82 22.42
N GLY A 191 -16.52 14.27 21.31
CA GLY A 191 -15.81 15.56 21.24
C GLY A 191 -14.35 15.51 21.71
N TYR A 192 -13.77 14.32 21.90
CA TYR A 192 -12.37 14.20 22.25
C TYR A 192 -11.44 14.58 21.07
N GLY A 193 -10.31 15.21 21.40
CA GLY A 193 -9.32 15.67 20.42
C GLY A 193 -8.32 14.59 19.98
N ILE A 194 -7.24 15.05 19.32
CA ILE A 194 -6.22 14.19 18.71
C ILE A 194 -5.47 13.30 19.71
N VAL A 195 -5.29 13.75 20.97
CA VAL A 195 -4.60 12.97 22.02
C VAL A 195 -5.41 11.72 22.39
N ALA A 196 -6.73 11.84 22.51
CA ALA A 196 -7.60 10.70 22.80
C ALA A 196 -7.57 9.67 21.67
N LEU A 197 -7.45 10.11 20.39
CA LEU A 197 -7.24 9.22 19.27
C LEU A 197 -5.88 8.52 19.35
N GLY A 198 -4.84 9.21 19.82
CA GLY A 198 -3.53 8.60 20.09
C GLY A 198 -3.62 7.50 21.14
N ILE A 199 -4.29 7.76 22.27
CA ILE A 199 -4.53 6.77 23.34
C ILE A 199 -5.35 5.58 22.79
N ALA A 200 -6.43 5.86 22.06
CA ALA A 200 -7.26 4.83 21.45
C ALA A 200 -6.48 3.97 20.45
N THR A 201 -5.59 4.58 19.68
CA THR A 201 -4.69 3.87 18.76
C THR A 201 -3.76 2.94 19.51
N LEU A 202 -3.09 3.44 20.55
CA LEU A 202 -2.21 2.63 21.39
C LEU A 202 -2.96 1.46 22.04
N ALA A 203 -4.14 1.70 22.61
CA ALA A 203 -4.95 0.65 23.21
C ALA A 203 -5.36 -0.43 22.20
N ASN A 204 -5.79 -0.01 20.99
CA ASN A 204 -6.14 -0.94 19.92
C ASN A 204 -4.92 -1.74 19.42
N GLN A 205 -3.74 -1.11 19.34
CA GLN A 205 -2.50 -1.81 19.01
C GLN A 205 -2.11 -2.81 20.10
N CYS A 206 -2.25 -2.47 21.39
CA CYS A 206 -2.02 -3.41 22.48
C CYS A 206 -2.94 -4.63 22.38
N LEU A 207 -4.21 -4.44 22.01
CA LEU A 207 -5.13 -5.55 21.74
C LEU A 207 -4.60 -6.45 20.61
N MET A 208 -4.18 -5.85 19.49
CA MET A 208 -3.61 -6.58 18.36
C MET A 208 -2.37 -7.38 18.78
N TYR A 209 -1.49 -6.78 19.55
CA TYR A 209 -0.26 -7.41 20.02
C TYR A 209 -0.54 -8.56 20.99
N ALA A 210 -1.47 -8.38 21.91
CA ALA A 210 -1.91 -9.44 22.81
C ALA A 210 -2.49 -10.64 22.05
N LEU A 211 -3.33 -10.38 21.03
CA LEU A 211 -3.89 -11.43 20.17
C LEU A 211 -2.78 -12.14 19.36
N ASN A 212 -1.85 -11.39 18.75
CA ASN A 212 -0.73 -11.98 18.02
C ASN A 212 0.14 -12.87 18.93
N TYR A 213 0.47 -12.41 20.12
CA TYR A 213 1.25 -13.21 21.09
C TYR A 213 0.47 -14.46 21.55
N TYR A 214 -0.81 -14.32 21.88
CA TYR A 214 -1.65 -15.46 22.27
C TYR A 214 -1.71 -16.54 21.19
N TYR A 215 -1.98 -16.15 19.94
CA TYR A 215 -2.03 -17.10 18.84
C TYR A 215 -0.66 -17.66 18.46
N PHE A 216 0.40 -16.87 18.60
CA PHE A 216 1.77 -17.36 18.43
C PHE A 216 2.06 -18.52 19.41
N ARG A 217 1.73 -18.35 20.68
CA ARG A 217 1.91 -19.40 21.70
C ARG A 217 1.08 -20.66 21.39
N LYS A 218 -0.08 -20.51 20.75
CA LYS A 218 -0.94 -21.63 20.35
C LYS A 218 -0.45 -22.35 19.08
N VAL A 219 0.15 -21.61 18.15
CA VAL A 219 0.60 -22.14 16.84
C VAL A 219 2.02 -22.71 16.94
N LEU A 220 2.87 -22.10 17.75
CA LEU A 220 4.27 -22.47 17.97
C LEU A 220 4.55 -22.70 19.46
N PRO A 221 3.96 -23.73 20.10
CA PRO A 221 4.04 -23.94 21.54
C PRO A 221 5.46 -24.24 22.03
N ASP A 222 6.27 -24.89 21.19
CA ASP A 222 7.64 -25.28 21.52
C ASP A 222 8.66 -24.14 21.40
N CYS A 223 8.27 -23.02 20.76
CA CYS A 223 9.12 -21.87 20.63
C CYS A 223 9.24 -21.09 21.95
N ARG A 224 10.45 -20.99 22.48
CA ARG A 224 10.76 -20.25 23.71
C ARG A 224 11.57 -19.00 23.38
N VAL A 225 10.97 -17.82 23.62
CA VAL A 225 11.63 -16.53 23.44
C VAL A 225 12.32 -16.16 24.74
N SER A 226 13.65 -16.03 24.73
CA SER A 226 14.46 -15.67 25.89
C SER A 226 15.74 -14.97 25.44
N LEU A 227 16.16 -13.93 26.18
CA LEU A 227 17.42 -13.22 25.92
C LEU A 227 18.65 -14.15 25.89
N ARG A 228 18.59 -15.28 26.63
CA ARG A 228 19.68 -16.27 26.65
C ARG A 228 19.89 -17.01 25.32
N HIS A 229 18.87 -17.07 24.48
CA HIS A 229 18.95 -17.72 23.18
C HIS A 229 19.28 -16.74 22.04
N ALA A 230 19.45 -15.45 22.34
CA ALA A 230 19.81 -14.47 21.33
C ALA A 230 21.28 -14.63 20.90
N GLY A 231 21.51 -14.71 19.58
CA GLY A 231 22.85 -14.90 19.00
C GLY A 231 23.21 -13.75 18.05
N PHE A 232 24.42 -13.19 18.20
CA PHE A 232 24.91 -12.12 17.31
C PHE A 232 25.13 -12.63 15.87
N GLU A 233 25.61 -13.85 15.70
CA GLU A 233 25.79 -14.46 14.38
C GLU A 233 24.46 -14.66 13.66
N THR A 234 23.41 -15.01 14.39
CA THR A 234 22.04 -15.12 13.86
C THR A 234 21.52 -13.75 13.44
N LEU A 235 21.75 -12.69 14.24
CA LEU A 235 21.40 -11.32 13.87
C LEU A 235 22.14 -10.87 12.60
N LYS A 236 23.43 -11.17 12.47
CA LYS A 236 24.22 -10.86 11.28
C LYS A 236 23.68 -11.54 10.02
N LYS A 237 23.27 -12.81 10.13
CA LYS A 237 22.59 -13.53 9.03
C LYS A 237 21.26 -12.87 8.65
N MET A 238 20.48 -12.45 9.63
CA MET A 238 19.20 -11.74 9.41
C MET A 238 19.42 -10.39 8.73
N TRP A 239 20.39 -9.60 9.15
CA TRP A 239 20.74 -8.33 8.51
C TRP A 239 21.24 -8.50 7.08
N ASN A 240 22.11 -9.46 6.84
CA ASN A 240 22.60 -9.74 5.48
C ASN A 240 21.46 -10.06 4.51
N TYR A 241 20.41 -10.71 5.00
CA TYR A 241 19.22 -10.93 4.19
C TYR A 241 18.37 -9.65 4.06
N GLY A 242 18.16 -8.93 5.16
CA GLY A 242 17.31 -7.74 5.22
C GLY A 242 17.84 -6.56 4.41
N ILE A 243 19.17 -6.37 4.33
CA ILE A 243 19.80 -5.23 3.66
C ILE A 243 19.44 -5.14 2.17
N HIS A 244 19.17 -6.28 1.51
CA HIS A 244 18.78 -6.29 0.10
C HIS A 244 17.39 -5.68 -0.15
N THR A 245 16.50 -5.67 0.84
CA THR A 245 15.18 -5.05 0.77
C THR A 245 15.18 -3.62 1.32
N PHE A 246 16.21 -3.24 2.06
CA PHE A 246 16.30 -1.96 2.75
C PHE A 246 16.27 -0.77 1.78
N LEU A 247 17.04 -0.81 0.69
CA LEU A 247 17.08 0.27 -0.30
C LEU A 247 15.68 0.55 -0.88
N GLN A 248 14.91 -0.50 -1.16
CA GLN A 248 13.53 -0.35 -1.65
C GLN A 248 12.62 0.25 -0.59
N THR A 249 12.78 -0.18 0.68
CA THR A 249 12.00 0.36 1.81
C THR A 249 12.29 1.85 2.02
N VAL A 250 13.57 2.26 2.03
CA VAL A 250 14.00 3.67 2.13
C VAL A 250 13.37 4.50 1.01
N SER A 251 13.45 3.99 -0.22
CA SER A 251 12.88 4.68 -1.39
C SER A 251 11.38 4.88 -1.28
N MET A 252 10.65 3.82 -0.93
CA MET A 252 9.20 3.89 -0.79
C MET A 252 8.78 4.82 0.36
N MET A 253 9.49 4.81 1.48
CA MET A 253 9.22 5.75 2.57
C MET A 253 9.51 7.20 2.19
N GLY A 254 10.64 7.45 1.52
CA GLY A 254 10.96 8.77 1.00
C GLY A 254 9.88 9.31 0.06
N LEU A 255 9.36 8.45 -0.82
CA LEU A 255 8.32 8.83 -1.79
C LEU A 255 6.93 8.99 -1.16
N ASN A 256 6.57 8.19 -0.17
CA ASN A 256 5.24 8.23 0.44
C ASN A 256 5.16 9.24 1.60
N GLN A 257 6.19 9.33 2.44
CA GLN A 257 6.18 10.15 3.65
C GLN A 257 7.00 11.44 3.52
N GLY A 258 7.90 11.53 2.55
CA GLY A 258 8.67 12.74 2.28
C GLY A 258 7.81 13.96 1.97
N PRO A 259 6.85 13.86 1.01
CA PRO A 259 5.99 14.99 0.67
C PRO A 259 5.19 15.56 1.87
N PRO A 260 4.47 14.76 2.69
CA PRO A 260 3.77 15.29 3.87
C PRO A 260 4.70 16.00 4.87
N ILE A 261 5.90 15.46 5.09
CA ILE A 261 6.87 16.07 6.03
C ILE A 261 7.37 17.40 5.50
N LEU A 262 7.74 17.48 4.22
CA LEU A 262 8.22 18.73 3.63
C LEU A 262 7.11 19.76 3.49
N ILE A 263 5.88 19.36 3.21
CA ILE A 263 4.72 20.24 3.24
C ILE A 263 4.53 20.80 4.65
N GLY A 264 4.57 19.96 5.68
CA GLY A 264 4.43 20.40 7.08
C GLY A 264 5.59 21.27 7.57
N HIS A 265 6.78 21.15 6.95
CA HIS A 265 7.92 22.02 7.26
C HIS A 265 7.79 23.41 6.63
N PHE A 266 7.34 23.52 5.40
CA PHE A 266 7.30 24.79 4.66
C PHE A 266 5.95 25.51 4.71
N LEU A 267 4.86 24.80 4.99
CA LEU A 267 3.49 25.31 4.95
C LEU A 267 2.78 24.99 6.27
N PRO A 268 1.69 25.73 6.60
CA PRO A 268 0.83 25.39 7.73
C PRO A 268 0.37 23.92 7.69
N THR A 269 0.29 23.30 8.85
CA THR A 269 0.01 21.85 8.99
C THR A 269 -1.31 21.41 8.36
N GLU A 270 -2.28 22.32 8.20
CA GLU A 270 -3.53 22.03 7.48
C GLU A 270 -3.30 21.55 6.03
N PHE A 271 -2.21 22.04 5.36
CA PHE A 271 -1.88 21.62 4.00
C PHE A 271 -1.42 20.18 3.92
N VAL A 272 -0.86 19.62 4.99
CA VAL A 272 -0.58 18.18 5.08
C VAL A 272 -1.88 17.40 5.00
N GLY A 273 -2.94 17.85 5.68
CA GLY A 273 -4.26 17.27 5.60
C GLY A 273 -4.85 17.31 4.18
N PHE A 274 -4.81 18.48 3.54
CA PHE A 274 -5.30 18.66 2.17
C PHE A 274 -4.54 17.83 1.15
N TYR A 275 -3.24 17.62 1.32
CA TYR A 275 -2.43 16.73 0.49
C TYR A 275 -2.79 15.25 0.71
N ASN A 276 -2.92 14.83 1.97
CA ASN A 276 -3.13 13.42 2.30
C ASN A 276 -4.49 12.88 1.85
N LEU A 277 -5.56 13.70 1.86
CA LEU A 277 -6.90 13.24 1.48
C LEU A 277 -6.98 12.69 0.05
N PRO A 278 -6.59 13.44 -1.01
CA PRO A 278 -6.59 12.91 -2.37
C PRO A 278 -5.58 11.76 -2.56
N VAL A 279 -4.41 11.82 -1.93
CA VAL A 279 -3.43 10.74 -1.99
C VAL A 279 -3.98 9.44 -1.40
N ARG A 280 -4.62 9.49 -0.23
CA ARG A 280 -5.24 8.32 0.40
C ARG A 280 -6.36 7.74 -0.44
N LEU A 281 -7.21 8.58 -1.03
CA LEU A 281 -8.27 8.14 -1.93
C LEU A 281 -7.72 7.32 -3.10
N LEU A 282 -6.64 7.80 -3.73
CA LEU A 282 -5.99 7.11 -4.83
C LEU A 282 -5.26 5.84 -4.36
N GLN A 283 -4.61 5.88 -3.20
CA GLN A 283 -3.93 4.71 -2.63
C GLN A 283 -4.87 3.54 -2.35
N TYR A 284 -6.09 3.77 -1.87
CA TYR A 284 -7.07 2.69 -1.67
C TYR A 284 -7.32 1.89 -2.95
N THR A 285 -7.42 2.57 -4.09
CA THR A 285 -7.61 1.90 -5.38
C THR A 285 -6.36 1.15 -5.82
N VAL A 286 -5.22 1.77 -5.64
CA VAL A 286 -3.91 1.22 -5.98
C VAL A 286 -3.61 -0.05 -5.17
N GLU A 287 -3.97 -0.09 -3.89
CA GLU A 287 -3.84 -1.29 -3.04
C GLU A 287 -4.72 -2.45 -3.54
N PHE A 288 -5.93 -2.15 -4.00
CA PHE A 288 -6.81 -3.16 -4.60
C PHE A 288 -6.19 -3.77 -5.87
N ILE A 289 -5.69 -2.92 -6.77
CA ILE A 289 -5.04 -3.35 -8.02
C ILE A 289 -3.74 -4.11 -7.75
N GLY A 290 -3.03 -3.76 -6.70
CA GLY A 290 -1.77 -4.39 -6.28
C GLY A 290 -1.86 -5.90 -6.11
N ARG A 291 -3.05 -6.45 -5.84
CA ARG A 291 -3.26 -7.90 -5.74
C ARG A 291 -3.02 -8.63 -7.06
N ILE A 292 -3.22 -7.96 -8.21
CA ILE A 292 -2.90 -8.51 -9.53
C ILE A 292 -1.38 -8.70 -9.67
N GLY A 293 -0.59 -7.79 -9.11
CA GLY A 293 0.87 -7.88 -9.14
C GLY A 293 1.41 -9.15 -8.48
N VAL A 294 0.81 -9.61 -7.39
CA VAL A 294 1.23 -10.85 -6.71
C VAL A 294 1.09 -12.07 -7.65
N VAL A 295 -0.02 -12.16 -8.38
CA VAL A 295 -0.25 -13.23 -9.37
C VAL A 295 0.75 -13.11 -10.53
N THR A 296 1.05 -11.89 -10.97
CA THR A 296 2.04 -11.62 -12.02
C THR A 296 3.43 -12.10 -11.61
N ASN A 297 3.85 -11.86 -10.36
CA ASN A 297 5.14 -12.30 -9.83
C ASN A 297 5.31 -13.83 -9.92
N VAL A 298 4.34 -14.57 -9.39
CA VAL A 298 4.40 -16.06 -9.35
C VAL A 298 4.43 -16.63 -10.76
N ASN A 299 3.58 -16.13 -11.67
CA ASN A 299 3.54 -16.59 -13.05
C ASN A 299 4.83 -16.21 -13.82
N ALA A 300 5.37 -15.03 -13.60
CA ALA A 300 6.61 -14.60 -14.22
C ALA A 300 7.79 -15.50 -13.80
N ALA A 301 7.89 -15.83 -12.51
CA ALA A 301 8.91 -16.75 -12.01
C ALA A 301 8.76 -18.16 -12.61
N ALA A 302 7.54 -18.68 -12.71
CA ALA A 302 7.26 -20.00 -13.29
C ALA A 302 7.59 -20.07 -14.79
N LEU A 303 7.19 -19.04 -15.57
CA LEU A 303 7.49 -18.95 -17.01
C LEU A 303 9.00 -18.78 -17.27
N ALA A 304 9.67 -17.97 -16.44
CA ALA A 304 11.10 -17.79 -16.52
C ALA A 304 11.88 -19.08 -16.24
N ALA A 305 11.44 -19.87 -15.25
CA ALA A 305 12.06 -21.16 -14.93
C ALA A 305 11.89 -22.21 -16.05
N ARG A 306 10.87 -22.04 -16.92
CA ARG A 306 10.63 -22.90 -18.08
C ARG A 306 11.24 -22.35 -19.37
N GLU A 307 11.92 -21.20 -19.30
CA GLU A 307 12.50 -20.48 -20.46
C GLU A 307 11.46 -20.09 -21.53
N GLU A 308 10.18 -19.95 -21.13
CA GLU A 308 9.07 -19.59 -22.01
C GLU A 308 9.00 -18.08 -22.26
N SER A 309 9.87 -17.57 -23.15
CA SER A 309 10.04 -16.13 -23.39
C SER A 309 8.79 -15.46 -24.01
N GLN A 310 8.10 -16.11 -24.95
CA GLN A 310 6.89 -15.56 -25.59
C GLN A 310 5.69 -15.46 -24.62
N PRO A 311 5.30 -16.50 -23.85
CA PRO A 311 4.29 -16.38 -22.82
C PRO A 311 4.63 -15.32 -21.76
N LEU A 312 5.89 -15.17 -21.39
CA LEU A 312 6.36 -14.16 -20.44
C LEU A 312 6.19 -12.74 -20.97
N ALA A 313 6.51 -12.50 -22.26
CA ALA A 313 6.30 -11.22 -22.92
C ALA A 313 4.81 -10.85 -22.96
N LYS A 314 3.94 -11.78 -23.34
CA LYS A 314 2.49 -11.60 -23.32
C LYS A 314 1.97 -11.32 -21.90
N LEU A 315 2.46 -12.03 -20.89
CA LEU A 315 2.11 -11.78 -19.49
C LEU A 315 2.42 -10.32 -19.08
N ALA A 316 3.60 -9.80 -19.48
CA ALA A 316 3.99 -8.44 -19.20
C ALA A 316 3.03 -7.41 -19.84
N GLU A 317 2.64 -7.63 -21.09
CA GLU A 317 1.70 -6.76 -21.79
C GLU A 317 0.30 -6.81 -21.15
N TYR A 318 -0.23 -8.00 -20.88
CA TYR A 318 -1.59 -8.16 -20.34
C TYR A 318 -1.70 -7.63 -18.92
N ALA A 319 -0.78 -7.99 -18.04
CA ALA A 319 -0.84 -7.60 -16.66
C ALA A 319 -0.79 -6.07 -16.50
N ASN A 320 0.10 -5.40 -17.23
CA ASN A 320 0.22 -3.96 -17.20
C ASN A 320 -1.01 -3.26 -17.79
N ARG A 321 -1.46 -3.72 -18.97
CA ARG A 321 -2.65 -3.17 -19.64
C ARG A 321 -3.91 -3.33 -18.78
N TYR A 322 -4.10 -4.46 -18.14
CA TYR A 322 -5.28 -4.70 -17.32
C TYR A 322 -5.25 -3.95 -15.99
N CYS A 323 -4.08 -3.76 -15.37
CA CYS A 323 -3.95 -2.89 -14.19
C CYS A 323 -4.44 -1.47 -14.53
N LEU A 324 -4.02 -0.92 -15.66
CA LEU A 324 -4.48 0.40 -16.09
C LEU A 324 -5.98 0.40 -16.44
N ALA A 325 -6.46 -0.61 -17.19
CA ALA A 325 -7.86 -0.70 -17.57
C ALA A 325 -8.79 -0.81 -16.34
N ILE A 326 -8.37 -1.46 -15.27
CA ILE A 326 -9.16 -1.54 -14.03
C ILE A 326 -9.15 -0.20 -13.29
N PHE A 327 -8.06 0.56 -13.34
CA PHE A 327 -7.96 1.87 -12.69
C PHE A 327 -8.78 2.96 -13.40
N MET A 328 -8.89 2.90 -14.72
CA MET A 328 -9.46 3.97 -15.56
C MET A 328 -10.88 4.40 -15.20
N PRO A 329 -11.88 3.53 -14.90
CA PRO A 329 -13.22 3.98 -14.54
C PRO A 329 -13.23 4.91 -13.33
N LEU A 330 -12.44 4.59 -12.30
CA LEU A 330 -12.32 5.47 -11.14
C LEU A 330 -11.58 6.76 -11.48
N ALA A 331 -10.51 6.68 -12.28
CA ALA A 331 -9.79 7.87 -12.74
C ALA A 331 -10.72 8.82 -13.52
N ILE A 332 -11.55 8.30 -14.40
CA ILE A 332 -12.56 9.08 -15.15
C ILE A 332 -13.57 9.72 -14.19
N LEU A 333 -14.12 8.94 -13.26
CA LEU A 333 -15.08 9.46 -12.28
C LEU A 333 -14.47 10.59 -11.46
N LEU A 334 -13.28 10.40 -10.93
CA LEU A 334 -12.59 11.39 -10.09
C LEU A 334 -12.09 12.60 -10.90
N TRP A 335 -11.73 12.41 -12.17
CA TRP A 335 -11.37 13.51 -13.05
C TRP A 335 -12.55 14.45 -13.32
N ILE A 336 -13.73 13.88 -13.50
CA ILE A 336 -14.93 14.64 -13.89
C ILE A 336 -15.70 15.16 -12.67
N TYR A 337 -15.88 14.33 -11.64
CA TYR A 337 -16.70 14.63 -10.47
C TYR A 337 -15.88 14.86 -9.20
N GLY A 338 -14.57 14.95 -9.27
CA GLY A 338 -13.69 15.01 -8.10
C GLY A 338 -13.97 16.21 -7.18
N ASP A 339 -14.34 17.36 -7.72
CA ASP A 339 -14.73 18.53 -6.95
C ASP A 339 -16.05 18.31 -6.17
N GLN A 340 -17.09 17.76 -6.82
CA GLN A 340 -18.35 17.40 -6.16
C GLN A 340 -18.16 16.28 -5.15
N PHE A 341 -17.34 15.27 -5.50
CA PHE A 341 -17.00 14.19 -4.61
C PHE A 341 -16.38 14.74 -3.31
N PHE A 342 -15.36 15.61 -3.41
CA PHE A 342 -14.72 16.19 -2.24
C PHE A 342 -15.67 17.11 -1.45
N ARG A 343 -16.53 17.87 -2.11
CA ARG A 343 -17.57 18.68 -1.42
C ARG A 343 -18.49 17.83 -0.55
N LEU A 344 -18.91 16.68 -1.05
CA LEU A 344 -19.76 15.76 -0.31
C LEU A 344 -18.95 14.98 0.76
N TRP A 345 -17.69 14.66 0.47
CA TRP A 345 -16.85 13.82 1.32
C TRP A 345 -16.32 14.57 2.53
N ILE A 346 -15.71 15.73 2.32
CA ILE A 346 -15.05 16.54 3.38
C ILE A 346 -15.65 17.92 3.62
N GLY A 347 -16.69 18.27 2.87
CA GLY A 347 -17.36 19.59 2.94
C GLY A 347 -16.75 20.62 2.00
N PRO A 348 -17.48 21.75 1.77
CA PRO A 348 -17.09 22.76 0.77
C PRO A 348 -15.73 23.42 1.03
N ALA A 349 -15.44 23.78 2.29
CA ALA A 349 -14.19 24.45 2.66
C ALA A 349 -12.96 23.56 2.43
N GLY A 350 -13.02 22.28 2.83
CA GLY A 350 -11.95 21.31 2.57
C GLY A 350 -11.78 21.01 1.09
N ALA A 351 -12.91 20.86 0.38
CA ALA A 351 -12.90 20.61 -1.05
C ALA A 351 -12.23 21.72 -1.86
N ALA A 352 -12.44 22.98 -1.50
CA ALA A 352 -11.83 24.12 -2.19
C ALA A 352 -10.29 24.03 -2.25
N LYS A 353 -9.66 23.44 -1.23
CA LYS A 353 -8.20 23.29 -1.14
C LYS A 353 -7.70 21.91 -1.61
N ALA A 354 -8.43 20.83 -1.38
CA ALA A 354 -8.00 19.46 -1.71
C ALA A 354 -8.37 19.04 -3.15
N ALA A 355 -9.55 19.42 -3.66
CA ALA A 355 -10.01 18.99 -4.98
C ALA A 355 -9.12 19.45 -6.14
N PRO A 356 -8.52 20.66 -6.16
CA PRO A 356 -7.62 21.06 -7.25
C PRO A 356 -6.36 20.21 -7.36
N LEU A 357 -5.95 19.51 -6.30
CA LEU A 357 -4.77 18.66 -6.30
C LEU A 357 -5.04 17.32 -7.01
N LEU A 358 -6.28 16.88 -7.02
CA LEU A 358 -6.67 15.57 -7.51
C LEU A 358 -6.37 15.33 -9.00
N PRO A 359 -6.69 16.24 -9.95
CA PRO A 359 -6.36 16.03 -11.37
C PRO A 359 -4.87 15.88 -11.60
N ILE A 360 -4.03 16.66 -10.90
CA ILE A 360 -2.58 16.59 -11.03
C ILE A 360 -2.08 15.23 -10.54
N LEU A 361 -2.55 14.77 -9.39
CA LEU A 361 -2.23 13.44 -8.87
C LEU A 361 -2.70 12.32 -9.78
N LEU A 362 -3.91 12.43 -10.36
CA LEU A 362 -4.45 11.43 -11.28
C LEU A 362 -3.55 11.22 -12.49
N ILE A 363 -2.94 12.28 -13.04
CA ILE A 363 -1.95 12.15 -14.12
C ILE A 363 -0.80 11.23 -13.67
N GLY A 364 -0.19 11.48 -12.51
CA GLY A 364 0.88 10.65 -11.98
C GLY A 364 0.42 9.19 -11.74
N TYR A 365 -0.73 9.00 -11.12
CA TYR A 365 -1.24 7.67 -10.78
C TYR A 365 -1.66 6.83 -11.99
N VAL A 366 -2.22 7.43 -13.06
CA VAL A 366 -2.54 6.74 -14.33
C VAL A 366 -1.30 6.05 -14.90
N PHE A 367 -0.16 6.73 -14.85
CA PHE A 367 1.09 6.14 -15.32
C PHE A 367 1.75 5.23 -14.28
N ALA A 368 1.68 5.59 -12.99
CA ALA A 368 2.33 4.82 -11.93
C ALA A 368 1.69 3.47 -11.67
N VAL A 369 0.37 3.33 -11.84
CA VAL A 369 -0.36 2.08 -11.55
C VAL A 369 0.13 0.89 -12.37
N VAL A 370 0.59 1.14 -13.59
CA VAL A 370 1.16 0.11 -14.47
C VAL A 370 2.46 -0.46 -13.90
N ALA A 371 3.36 0.43 -13.46
CA ALA A 371 4.70 0.02 -13.03
C ALA A 371 4.74 -0.44 -11.57
N GLN A 372 3.96 0.18 -10.71
CA GLN A 372 4.06 -0.02 -9.28
C GLN A 372 3.72 -1.46 -8.87
N PHE A 373 2.81 -2.12 -9.56
CA PHE A 373 2.37 -3.44 -9.17
C PHE A 373 2.71 -4.52 -10.20
N SER A 374 2.53 -4.28 -11.48
CA SER A 374 2.76 -5.33 -12.47
C SER A 374 4.20 -5.37 -12.95
N SER A 375 4.78 -4.25 -13.41
CA SER A 375 6.16 -4.24 -13.88
C SER A 375 7.17 -4.54 -12.77
N SER A 376 6.97 -3.98 -11.56
CA SER A 376 7.85 -4.25 -10.42
C SER A 376 7.82 -5.71 -9.98
N MET A 377 6.61 -6.30 -9.91
CA MET A 377 6.43 -7.69 -9.53
C MET A 377 6.93 -8.67 -10.59
N LEU A 378 6.79 -8.32 -11.87
CA LEU A 378 7.36 -9.08 -12.97
C LEU A 378 8.90 -9.08 -12.88
N LEU A 379 9.53 -7.91 -12.70
CA LEU A 379 10.98 -7.81 -12.53
C LEU A 379 11.47 -8.54 -11.28
N LEU A 380 10.67 -8.57 -10.21
CA LEU A 380 10.96 -9.34 -9.00
C LEU A 380 10.92 -10.84 -9.28
N GLY A 381 9.88 -11.34 -9.96
CA GLY A 381 9.77 -12.75 -10.36
C GLY A 381 10.91 -13.21 -11.27
N LEU A 382 11.46 -12.31 -12.09
CA LEU A 382 12.63 -12.55 -12.93
C LEU A 382 13.98 -12.41 -12.21
N GLY A 383 13.99 -12.00 -10.93
CA GLY A 383 15.22 -11.70 -10.19
C GLY A 383 15.98 -10.45 -10.72
N LYS A 384 15.37 -9.63 -11.58
CA LYS A 384 15.99 -8.46 -12.24
C LYS A 384 15.54 -7.11 -11.67
N HIS A 385 15.03 -7.10 -10.43
CA HIS A 385 14.46 -5.93 -9.77
C HIS A 385 15.47 -4.88 -9.30
N GLN A 386 16.77 -5.20 -9.23
CA GLN A 386 17.81 -4.30 -8.68
C GLN A 386 17.89 -2.94 -9.42
N ARG A 387 17.80 -2.94 -10.76
CA ARG A 387 17.83 -1.68 -11.53
C ARG A 387 16.62 -0.81 -11.27
N TYR A 388 15.45 -1.43 -11.10
CA TYR A 388 14.23 -0.71 -10.73
C TYR A 388 14.31 -0.13 -9.30
N ALA A 389 14.86 -0.89 -8.34
CA ALA A 389 15.09 -0.39 -6.99
C ALA A 389 16.03 0.83 -6.95
N LYS A 390 17.09 0.84 -7.78
CA LYS A 390 17.96 2.02 -7.97
C LYS A 390 17.20 3.21 -8.56
N GLY A 391 16.31 2.95 -9.53
CA GLY A 391 15.43 3.98 -10.10
C GLY A 391 14.47 4.59 -9.07
N LEU A 392 13.88 3.77 -8.20
CA LEU A 392 13.04 4.23 -7.10
C LEU A 392 13.83 5.06 -6.08
N PHE A 393 15.07 4.67 -5.78
CA PHE A 393 15.94 5.43 -4.90
C PHE A 393 16.29 6.79 -5.48
N ALA A 394 16.66 6.84 -6.76
CA ALA A 394 16.89 8.09 -7.46
C ALA A 394 15.64 8.98 -7.48
N GLU A 395 14.45 8.40 -7.75
CA GLU A 395 13.17 9.11 -7.66
C GLU A 395 12.97 9.73 -6.27
N ALA A 396 13.24 8.98 -5.19
CA ALA A 396 13.08 9.46 -3.82
C ALA A 396 14.04 10.62 -3.50
N VAL A 397 15.31 10.51 -3.87
CA VAL A 397 16.31 11.57 -3.65
C VAL A 397 15.95 12.82 -4.44
N ILE A 398 15.61 12.67 -5.72
CA ILE A 398 15.20 13.79 -6.57
C ILE A 398 13.91 14.42 -6.06
N ALA A 399 12.94 13.59 -5.59
CA ALA A 399 11.69 14.09 -5.03
C ALA A 399 11.94 14.97 -3.80
N VAL A 400 12.74 14.52 -2.84
CA VAL A 400 13.07 15.30 -1.64
C VAL A 400 13.77 16.61 -2.02
N ALA A 401 14.77 16.57 -2.91
CA ALA A 401 15.49 17.76 -3.35
C ALA A 401 14.57 18.73 -4.12
N ALA A 402 13.76 18.24 -5.05
CA ALA A 402 12.84 19.04 -5.83
C ALA A 402 11.74 19.65 -4.95
N LEU A 403 11.18 18.90 -4.01
CA LEU A 403 10.18 19.41 -3.07
C LEU A 403 10.75 20.50 -2.18
N TRP A 404 11.98 20.34 -1.69
CA TRP A 404 12.68 21.36 -0.90
C TRP A 404 12.79 22.71 -1.64
N LEU A 405 13.04 22.67 -2.94
CA LEU A 405 13.18 23.87 -3.78
C LEU A 405 11.84 24.44 -4.25
N VAL A 406 10.86 23.57 -4.48
CA VAL A 406 9.60 23.94 -5.15
C VAL A 406 8.54 24.42 -4.16
N ILE A 407 8.41 23.77 -2.98
CA ILE A 407 7.37 24.11 -1.99
C ILE A 407 7.45 25.58 -1.55
N PRO A 408 8.62 26.15 -1.21
CA PRO A 408 8.69 27.55 -0.80
C PRO A 408 8.21 28.57 -1.85
N ARG A 409 8.26 28.20 -3.14
CA ARG A 409 7.91 29.10 -4.26
C ARG A 409 6.49 28.86 -4.77
N TRP A 410 6.08 27.60 -4.90
CA TRP A 410 4.82 27.22 -5.57
C TRP A 410 3.84 26.49 -4.64
N GLY A 411 4.15 26.42 -3.36
CA GLY A 411 3.28 25.83 -2.34
C GLY A 411 2.93 24.35 -2.61
N ILE A 412 1.76 23.97 -2.15
CA ILE A 412 1.24 22.60 -2.26
C ILE A 412 1.04 22.14 -3.72
N ILE A 413 0.64 23.05 -4.61
CA ILE A 413 0.43 22.73 -6.03
C ILE A 413 1.75 22.31 -6.67
N GLY A 414 2.83 23.04 -6.37
CA GLY A 414 4.18 22.67 -6.81
C GLY A 414 4.60 21.30 -6.30
N ALA A 415 4.32 21.00 -5.02
CA ALA A 415 4.63 19.70 -4.44
C ALA A 415 3.93 18.55 -5.20
N VAL A 416 2.64 18.71 -5.51
CA VAL A 416 1.86 17.70 -6.23
C VAL A 416 2.36 17.51 -7.67
N TRP A 417 2.77 18.60 -8.36
CA TRP A 417 3.39 18.50 -9.68
C TRP A 417 4.71 17.75 -9.65
N VAL A 418 5.59 18.04 -8.67
CA VAL A 418 6.85 17.30 -8.51
C VAL A 418 6.58 15.80 -8.36
N CYS A 419 5.68 15.40 -7.46
CA CYS A 419 5.32 14.00 -7.26
C CYS A 419 4.78 13.37 -8.54
N SER A 420 3.87 14.03 -9.24
CA SER A 420 3.24 13.50 -10.45
C SER A 420 4.22 13.35 -11.61
N ILE A 421 5.08 14.35 -11.85
CA ILE A 421 6.08 14.30 -12.90
C ILE A 421 7.06 13.16 -12.65
N LEU A 422 7.56 12.99 -11.42
CA LEU A 422 8.48 11.92 -11.08
C LEU A 422 7.83 10.53 -11.19
N MET A 423 6.56 10.41 -10.82
CA MET A 423 5.78 9.18 -11.07
C MET A 423 5.71 8.86 -12.56
N VAL A 424 5.42 9.84 -13.42
CA VAL A 424 5.39 9.64 -14.87
C VAL A 424 6.75 9.21 -15.39
N LEU A 425 7.82 9.90 -15.00
CA LEU A 425 9.18 9.64 -15.51
C LEU A 425 9.70 8.27 -15.08
N ASN A 426 9.65 7.96 -13.78
CA ASN A 426 10.22 6.70 -13.30
C ASN A 426 9.26 5.53 -13.47
N ARG A 427 8.02 5.66 -13.00
CA ARG A 427 7.08 4.54 -13.00
C ARG A 427 6.34 4.41 -14.34
N GLY A 428 6.07 5.54 -15.02
CA GLY A 428 5.39 5.56 -16.32
C GLY A 428 6.28 5.28 -17.52
N LEU A 429 7.54 5.69 -17.49
CA LEU A 429 8.46 5.57 -18.64
C LEU A 429 9.62 4.62 -18.35
N PHE A 430 10.41 4.86 -17.28
CA PHE A 430 11.61 4.06 -17.00
C PHE A 430 11.29 2.60 -16.67
N ALA A 431 10.28 2.31 -15.85
CA ALA A 431 9.93 0.94 -15.50
C ALA A 431 9.44 0.13 -16.71
N PRO A 432 8.52 0.63 -17.58
CA PRO A 432 8.17 -0.04 -18.82
C PRO A 432 9.35 -0.20 -19.78
N TRP A 433 10.25 0.80 -19.86
CA TRP A 433 11.47 0.68 -20.65
C TRP A 433 12.36 -0.45 -20.13
N LEU A 434 12.53 -0.57 -18.82
CA LEU A 434 13.32 -1.64 -18.21
C LEU A 434 12.71 -3.01 -18.49
N VAL A 435 11.38 -3.15 -18.42
CA VAL A 435 10.67 -4.39 -18.76
C VAL A 435 10.87 -4.72 -20.24
N SER A 436 10.63 -3.77 -21.15
CA SER A 436 10.78 -3.99 -22.60
C SER A 436 12.20 -4.43 -22.96
N LYS A 437 13.22 -3.79 -22.36
CA LYS A 437 14.62 -4.17 -22.55
C LYS A 437 14.93 -5.57 -21.96
N THR A 438 14.35 -5.89 -20.81
CA THR A 438 14.57 -7.19 -20.14
C THR A 438 13.99 -8.35 -20.92
N LEU A 439 12.86 -8.14 -21.61
CA LEU A 439 12.13 -9.13 -22.39
C LEU A 439 12.37 -9.01 -23.90
N SER A 440 13.31 -8.16 -24.32
CA SER A 440 13.63 -7.91 -25.74
C SER A 440 12.42 -7.47 -26.58
N LEU A 441 11.51 -6.68 -25.98
CA LEU A 441 10.33 -6.12 -26.65
C LEU A 441 10.65 -4.77 -27.26
N GLY A 442 10.03 -4.43 -28.39
CA GLY A 442 10.07 -3.08 -28.95
C GLY A 442 9.39 -2.08 -27.99
N PHE A 443 10.15 -1.08 -27.50
CA PHE A 443 9.63 -0.14 -26.50
C PHE A 443 8.36 0.59 -26.95
N GLY A 444 8.34 1.11 -28.18
CA GLY A 444 7.17 1.81 -28.74
C GLY A 444 5.92 0.91 -28.84
N HIS A 445 6.11 -0.35 -29.28
CA HIS A 445 5.04 -1.34 -29.32
C HIS A 445 4.51 -1.63 -27.91
N TYR A 446 5.42 -1.87 -26.95
CA TYR A 446 5.05 -2.15 -25.58
C TYR A 446 4.28 -0.99 -24.94
N MET A 447 4.76 0.25 -25.08
CA MET A 447 4.06 1.45 -24.60
C MET A 447 2.69 1.61 -25.26
N GLY A 448 2.58 1.37 -26.56
CA GLY A 448 1.31 1.40 -27.29
C GLY A 448 0.31 0.38 -26.74
N THR A 449 0.77 -0.82 -26.46
CA THR A 449 -0.08 -1.90 -25.96
C THR A 449 -0.58 -1.64 -24.53
N ILE A 450 0.28 -1.13 -23.64
CA ILE A 450 -0.06 -0.97 -22.22
C ILE A 450 -0.82 0.34 -21.93
N TYR A 451 -0.55 1.44 -22.67
CA TYR A 451 -1.17 2.75 -22.40
C TYR A 451 -2.20 3.16 -23.45
N ILE A 452 -1.87 3.08 -24.76
CA ILE A 452 -2.74 3.66 -25.79
C ILE A 452 -4.10 2.98 -25.82
N ARG A 453 -4.17 1.66 -25.72
CA ARG A 453 -5.44 0.93 -25.77
C ARG A 453 -6.40 1.32 -24.63
N PRO A 454 -6.00 1.30 -23.32
CA PRO A 454 -6.88 1.74 -22.22
C PRO A 454 -7.22 3.23 -22.29
N LEU A 455 -6.28 4.10 -22.70
CA LEU A 455 -6.54 5.53 -22.83
C LEU A 455 -7.47 5.84 -24.01
N ALA A 456 -7.32 5.16 -25.15
CA ALA A 456 -8.23 5.29 -26.29
C ALA A 456 -9.66 4.88 -25.94
N ALA A 457 -9.83 3.83 -25.11
CA ALA A 457 -11.14 3.46 -24.60
C ALA A 457 -11.73 4.52 -23.65
N ALA A 458 -10.89 5.29 -22.96
CA ALA A 458 -11.32 6.31 -22.01
C ALA A 458 -11.80 7.60 -22.68
N VAL A 459 -11.23 7.99 -23.82
CA VAL A 459 -11.55 9.28 -24.49
C VAL A 459 -13.06 9.45 -24.75
N PRO A 460 -13.78 8.52 -25.42
CA PRO A 460 -15.20 8.68 -25.64
C PRO A 460 -16.03 8.65 -24.35
N VAL A 461 -15.59 7.89 -23.35
CA VAL A 461 -16.24 7.83 -22.04
C VAL A 461 -16.12 9.18 -21.31
N ILE A 462 -14.94 9.81 -21.34
CA ILE A 462 -14.73 11.14 -20.77
C ILE A 462 -15.65 12.16 -21.43
N ALA A 463 -15.72 12.17 -22.76
CA ALA A 463 -16.58 13.09 -23.50
C ALA A 463 -18.07 12.91 -23.12
N ILE A 464 -18.56 11.66 -23.10
CA ILE A 464 -19.94 11.34 -22.71
C ILE A 464 -20.18 11.71 -21.25
N ALA A 465 -19.26 11.41 -20.35
CA ALA A 465 -19.41 11.70 -18.93
C ALA A 465 -19.44 13.22 -18.65
N TYR A 466 -18.68 14.03 -19.40
CA TYR A 466 -18.80 15.49 -19.34
C TYR A 466 -20.18 15.98 -19.81
N LEU A 467 -20.72 15.41 -20.90
CA LEU A 467 -22.05 15.73 -21.38
C LEU A 467 -23.13 15.36 -20.35
N VAL A 468 -23.03 14.15 -19.78
CA VAL A 468 -23.94 13.65 -18.73
C VAL A 468 -23.88 14.55 -17.47
N ARG A 469 -22.69 14.97 -17.06
CA ARG A 469 -22.53 15.91 -15.95
C ARG A 469 -23.21 17.25 -16.23
N ALA A 470 -23.08 17.77 -17.44
CA ALA A 470 -23.64 19.08 -17.81
C ALA A 470 -25.17 19.07 -17.93
N THR A 471 -25.78 17.92 -18.30
CA THR A 471 -27.21 17.87 -18.68
C THR A 471 -28.08 17.09 -17.69
N VAL A 472 -27.59 15.98 -17.13
CA VAL A 472 -28.46 15.02 -16.40
C VAL A 472 -27.99 14.80 -14.96
N LEU A 473 -26.71 14.64 -14.73
CA LEU A 473 -26.14 14.25 -13.42
C LEU A 473 -25.05 15.25 -12.98
N PRO A 474 -25.40 16.43 -12.47
CA PRO A 474 -24.42 17.45 -12.08
C PRO A 474 -23.58 17.08 -10.85
N GLY A 475 -23.91 15.97 -10.15
CA GLY A 475 -23.12 15.49 -9.00
C GLY A 475 -23.48 16.18 -7.68
N GLY A 476 -24.69 16.71 -7.54
CA GLY A 476 -25.14 17.40 -6.34
C GLY A 476 -25.32 16.50 -5.10
N ASN A 477 -25.37 15.19 -5.28
CA ASN A 477 -25.48 14.21 -4.18
C ASN A 477 -24.76 12.90 -4.53
N TRP A 478 -24.60 12.05 -3.51
CA TRP A 478 -23.91 10.76 -3.65
C TRP A 478 -24.53 9.83 -4.69
N LEU A 479 -25.86 9.80 -4.77
CA LEU A 479 -26.57 8.95 -5.73
C LEU A 479 -26.21 9.33 -7.17
N GLN A 480 -26.18 10.62 -7.50
CA GLN A 480 -25.78 11.08 -8.84
C GLN A 480 -24.33 10.72 -9.17
N ILE A 481 -23.40 10.89 -8.22
CA ILE A 481 -21.99 10.54 -8.43
C ILE A 481 -21.83 9.03 -8.64
N PHE A 482 -22.47 8.20 -7.81
CA PHE A 482 -22.39 6.74 -7.97
C PHE A 482 -23.07 6.26 -9.24
N THR A 483 -24.21 6.84 -9.62
CA THR A 483 -24.90 6.52 -10.88
C THR A 483 -24.03 6.92 -12.08
N ALA A 484 -23.44 8.11 -12.07
CA ALA A 484 -22.52 8.55 -13.12
C ALA A 484 -21.28 7.65 -13.20
N GLY A 485 -20.73 7.26 -12.05
CA GLY A 485 -19.61 6.33 -11.96
C GLY A 485 -19.95 4.95 -12.51
N ALA A 486 -21.12 4.42 -12.17
CA ALA A 486 -21.59 3.13 -12.67
C ALA A 486 -21.81 3.16 -14.19
N LEU A 487 -22.46 4.19 -14.71
CA LEU A 487 -22.69 4.37 -16.15
C LEU A 487 -21.37 4.52 -16.92
N SER A 488 -20.49 5.39 -16.45
CA SER A 488 -19.15 5.58 -17.04
C SER A 488 -18.32 4.31 -16.96
N GLY A 489 -18.41 3.57 -15.84
CA GLY A 489 -17.70 2.30 -15.65
C GLY A 489 -18.21 1.21 -16.61
N VAL A 490 -19.51 1.03 -16.72
CA VAL A 490 -20.11 0.07 -17.67
C VAL A 490 -19.72 0.41 -19.11
N LEU A 491 -19.84 1.69 -19.50
CA LEU A 491 -19.45 2.13 -20.84
C LEU A 491 -17.96 1.90 -21.10
N TYR A 492 -17.12 2.25 -20.12
CA TYR A 492 -15.68 2.02 -20.24
C TYR A 492 -15.34 0.54 -20.39
N TYR A 493 -15.90 -0.32 -19.54
CA TYR A 493 -15.61 -1.76 -19.63
C TYR A 493 -16.17 -2.39 -20.90
N ALA A 494 -17.27 -1.90 -21.45
CA ALA A 494 -17.77 -2.33 -22.75
C ALA A 494 -16.77 -1.97 -23.87
N LEU A 495 -16.24 -0.75 -23.88
CA LEU A 495 -15.20 -0.34 -24.83
C LEU A 495 -13.86 -1.04 -24.59
N ALA A 496 -13.46 -1.20 -23.34
CA ALA A 496 -12.25 -1.91 -22.98
C ALA A 496 -12.31 -3.39 -23.37
N TYR A 497 -13.47 -4.04 -23.29
CA TYR A 497 -13.68 -5.38 -23.81
C TYR A 497 -13.38 -5.48 -25.31
N LEU A 498 -13.72 -4.45 -26.07
CA LEU A 498 -13.49 -4.40 -27.52
C LEU A 498 -12.06 -3.98 -27.90
N ILE A 499 -11.42 -3.10 -27.12
CA ILE A 499 -10.15 -2.47 -27.46
C ILE A 499 -8.97 -3.10 -26.69
N CYS A 500 -9.17 -3.38 -25.39
CA CYS A 500 -8.10 -3.84 -24.51
C CYS A 500 -7.94 -5.36 -24.45
N LEU A 501 -9.02 -6.14 -24.64
CA LEU A 501 -8.91 -7.59 -24.62
C LEU A 501 -8.54 -8.12 -26.01
N ASP A 502 -7.57 -9.02 -26.05
CA ASP A 502 -7.24 -9.75 -27.27
C ASP A 502 -8.27 -10.84 -27.59
N ARG A 503 -8.31 -11.32 -28.81
CA ARG A 503 -9.31 -12.31 -29.26
C ARG A 503 -9.33 -13.58 -28.40
N GLU A 504 -8.15 -14.03 -27.97
CA GLU A 504 -7.97 -15.20 -27.11
C GLU A 504 -8.65 -15.01 -25.75
N HIS A 505 -8.39 -13.90 -25.06
CA HIS A 505 -9.00 -13.59 -23.75
C HIS A 505 -10.51 -13.35 -23.85
N ARG A 506 -10.98 -12.76 -24.98
CA ARG A 506 -12.41 -12.63 -25.22
C ARG A 506 -13.11 -13.98 -25.38
N SER A 507 -12.46 -14.94 -26.08
CA SER A 507 -13.00 -16.29 -26.25
C SER A 507 -13.06 -17.04 -24.91
N LEU A 508 -12.01 -16.97 -24.09
CA LEU A 508 -11.96 -17.57 -22.75
C LEU A 508 -13.09 -17.01 -21.85
N LEU A 509 -13.26 -15.70 -21.85
CA LEU A 509 -14.30 -15.05 -21.04
C LEU A 509 -15.71 -15.46 -21.50
N ARG A 510 -15.95 -15.58 -22.81
CA ARG A 510 -17.23 -16.07 -23.36
C ARG A 510 -17.50 -17.53 -22.97
N THR A 511 -16.49 -18.39 -23.03
CA THR A 511 -16.61 -19.80 -22.66
C THR A 511 -16.93 -19.94 -21.18
N TRP A 512 -16.22 -19.19 -20.32
CA TRP A 512 -16.47 -19.18 -18.88
C TRP A 512 -17.88 -18.71 -18.52
N LEU A 513 -18.37 -17.64 -19.15
CA LEU A 513 -19.72 -17.13 -18.93
C LEU A 513 -20.79 -18.12 -19.41
N ARG A 514 -20.54 -18.90 -20.48
CA ARG A 514 -21.48 -19.93 -20.97
C ARG A 514 -21.52 -21.12 -20.02
N GLN A 515 -20.38 -21.59 -19.52
CA GLN A 515 -20.30 -22.70 -18.56
C GLN A 515 -21.05 -22.39 -17.26
N ARG A 516 -20.95 -21.16 -16.75
CA ARG A 516 -21.63 -20.73 -15.53
C ARG A 516 -23.16 -20.59 -15.72
N LYS A 517 -23.66 -20.43 -16.94
CA LYS A 517 -25.10 -20.43 -17.25
C LYS A 517 -25.67 -21.84 -17.41
N SER A 518 -24.82 -22.85 -17.56
CA SER A 518 -25.22 -24.26 -17.72
C SER A 518 -25.11 -25.09 -16.43
N GLU A 519 -24.59 -24.50 -15.34
CA GLU A 519 -24.68 -25.08 -13.99
C GLU A 519 -25.99 -24.57 -13.34
N PRO A 520 -26.91 -25.50 -12.94
CA PRO A 520 -28.22 -25.15 -12.36
C PRO A 520 -28.13 -24.51 -10.97
#